data_346a22a5e222de5a432dd1d5b00c063e
#
_entry.id   346a22a5e222de5a432dd1d5b00c063e
#
_cell.length_a   1.000
_cell.length_b   1.000
_cell.length_c   1.000
_cell.angle_alpha   90.00
_cell.angle_beta   90.00
_cell.angle_gamma   90.00
#
_symmetry.space_group_name_H-M   'P 1'
#
loop_
_entity.id
_entity.type
_entity.pdbx_description
1 polymer ?
#
loop_
_entity_poly.entity_id
_entity_poly.type
_entity_poly.pdbx_seq_one_letter_code
_entity_poly.pdbx_strand_id
1 'polypeptide(L)'
;GLLLVISASVSHDLIKKIFMPTISDKGELLAARLSAVVAVCVAGYFGINPPGFVAAVVALAFGLAAASLFPAIILGIFYKRMNKEGAVSGMVVGILLMLFYMAKFKLGWLGDTPPASEWWFGISPEGFGSVAMVVNFIVSLTVCRFTAAPPQEVQEIVENIRIPSGVNTPSVHH
;
A
#
# COMPACT_ATOMS: atom_id res chain seq x y z
N GLY A 1 -8.32 12.85 -10.77
CA GLY A 1 -8.56 11.54 -10.15
C GLY A 1 -7.76 11.32 -8.89
N LEU A 2 -6.44 11.49 -8.92
CA LEU A 2 -5.58 11.29 -7.74
C LEU A 2 -5.91 12.25 -6.59
N LEU A 3 -6.22 13.52 -6.88
CA LEU A 3 -6.61 14.49 -5.86
C LEU A 3 -7.92 14.10 -5.17
N LEU A 4 -8.88 13.55 -5.91
CA LEU A 4 -10.14 13.04 -5.32
C LEU A 4 -9.87 11.86 -4.39
N VAL A 5 -9.00 10.93 -4.79
CA VAL A 5 -8.63 9.79 -3.95
C VAL A 5 -7.93 10.26 -2.67
N ILE A 6 -6.97 11.17 -2.78
CA ILE A 6 -6.27 11.73 -1.60
C ILE A 6 -7.26 12.42 -0.67
N SER A 7 -8.12 13.29 -1.20
CA SER A 7 -9.10 14.04 -0.39
C SER A 7 -10.12 13.11 0.28
N ALA A 8 -10.60 12.08 -0.42
CA ALA A 8 -11.51 11.09 0.13
C ALA A 8 -10.84 10.23 1.22
N SER A 9 -9.63 9.75 0.98
CA SER A 9 -8.90 8.95 1.96
C SER A 9 -8.60 9.74 3.24
N VAL A 10 -8.23 11.01 3.12
CA VAL A 10 -7.97 11.85 4.29
C VAL A 10 -9.26 12.19 5.02
N SER A 11 -10.32 12.63 4.32
CA SER A 11 -11.56 13.08 4.97
C SER A 11 -12.38 11.93 5.52
N HIS A 12 -12.60 10.90 4.73
CA HIS A 12 -13.45 9.79 5.10
C HIS A 12 -12.71 8.73 5.93
N ASP A 13 -11.57 8.22 5.44
CA ASP A 13 -10.91 7.10 6.10
C ASP A 13 -10.12 7.54 7.31
N LEU A 14 -9.37 8.66 7.23
CA LEU A 14 -8.55 9.13 8.33
C LEU A 14 -9.38 9.95 9.33
N ILE A 15 -10.07 11.02 8.88
CA ILE A 15 -10.75 11.93 9.79
C ILE A 15 -12.03 11.30 10.34
N LYS A 16 -12.95 10.85 9.48
CA LYS A 16 -14.24 10.34 9.92
C LYS A 16 -14.15 8.99 10.61
N LYS A 17 -13.39 8.03 10.09
CA LYS A 17 -13.33 6.68 10.69
C LYS A 17 -12.40 6.57 11.90
N ILE A 18 -11.30 7.36 11.95
CA ILE A 18 -10.26 7.21 12.97
C ILE A 18 -10.34 8.33 14.01
N PHE A 19 -10.31 9.60 13.59
CA PHE A 19 -10.19 10.72 14.54
C PHE A 19 -11.52 11.26 15.04
N MET A 20 -12.52 11.40 14.19
CA MET A 20 -13.81 12.03 14.51
C MET A 20 -14.99 11.26 13.93
N PRO A 21 -15.39 10.09 14.50
CA PRO A 21 -16.50 9.29 13.98
C PRO A 21 -17.84 10.02 13.93
N THR A 22 -18.01 11.08 14.74
CA THR A 22 -19.24 11.88 14.84
C THR A 22 -19.22 13.16 14.01
N ILE A 23 -18.21 13.33 13.12
CA ILE A 23 -18.13 14.53 12.28
C ILE A 23 -19.37 14.66 11.38
N SER A 24 -19.90 15.88 11.27
CA SER A 24 -21.04 16.15 10.38
C SER A 24 -20.61 16.08 8.90
N ASP A 25 -21.57 15.82 8.01
CA ASP A 25 -21.30 15.75 6.56
C ASP A 25 -20.68 17.06 6.02
N LYS A 26 -21.06 18.21 6.59
CA LYS A 26 -20.45 19.51 6.25
C LYS A 26 -18.98 19.58 6.72
N GLY A 27 -18.68 19.02 7.88
CA GLY A 27 -17.31 18.93 8.40
C GLY A 27 -16.46 17.99 7.58
N GLU A 28 -16.99 16.82 7.18
CA GLU A 28 -16.30 15.87 6.28
C GLU A 28 -16.00 16.51 4.93
N LEU A 29 -16.96 17.25 4.34
CA LEU A 29 -16.75 17.97 3.08
C LEU A 29 -15.69 19.07 3.22
N LEU A 30 -15.67 19.81 4.33
CA LEU A 30 -14.64 20.80 4.60
C LEU A 30 -13.26 20.16 4.72
N ALA A 31 -13.16 19.05 5.44
CA ALA A 31 -11.93 18.28 5.56
C ALA A 31 -11.43 17.77 4.18
N ALA A 32 -12.34 17.29 3.33
CA ALA A 32 -12.00 16.88 1.96
C ALA A 32 -11.45 18.05 1.13
N ARG A 33 -12.06 19.23 1.22
CA ARG A 33 -11.59 20.43 0.52
C ARG A 33 -10.22 20.90 1.02
N LEU A 34 -10.03 20.95 2.34
CA LEU A 34 -8.76 21.35 2.93
C LEU A 34 -7.64 20.36 2.56
N SER A 35 -7.89 19.07 2.62
CA SER A 35 -6.91 18.06 2.21
C SER A 35 -6.54 18.15 0.73
N ALA A 36 -7.51 18.45 -0.14
CA ALA A 36 -7.25 18.71 -1.55
C ALA A 36 -6.36 19.95 -1.76
N VAL A 37 -6.63 21.05 -1.05
CA VAL A 37 -5.80 22.26 -1.12
C VAL A 37 -4.38 21.97 -0.67
N VAL A 38 -4.20 21.28 0.47
CA VAL A 38 -2.86 20.89 0.96
C VAL A 38 -2.16 20.00 -0.07
N ALA A 39 -2.84 19.01 -0.63
CA ALA A 39 -2.27 18.13 -1.64
C ALA A 39 -1.81 18.91 -2.90
N VAL A 40 -2.61 19.88 -3.35
CA VAL A 40 -2.25 20.75 -4.48
C VAL A 40 -1.03 21.62 -4.16
N CYS A 41 -0.96 22.20 -2.95
CA CYS A 41 0.19 22.99 -2.54
C CYS A 41 1.48 22.16 -2.48
N VAL A 42 1.41 20.94 -1.92
CA VAL A 42 2.54 20.01 -1.87
C VAL A 42 2.96 19.59 -3.28
N ALA A 43 2.00 19.22 -4.12
CA ALA A 43 2.27 18.85 -5.51
C ALA A 43 2.87 20.03 -6.30
N GLY A 44 2.36 21.24 -6.09
CA GLY A 44 2.90 22.46 -6.69
C GLY A 44 4.34 22.76 -6.29
N TYR A 45 4.65 22.59 -4.99
CA TYR A 45 6.01 22.73 -4.50
C TYR A 45 6.98 21.76 -5.18
N PHE A 46 6.62 20.48 -5.29
CA PHE A 46 7.41 19.48 -5.99
C PHE A 46 7.41 19.67 -7.50
N GLY A 47 6.39 20.31 -8.06
CA GLY A 47 6.37 20.71 -9.47
C GLY A 47 7.37 21.81 -9.81
N ILE A 48 7.59 22.73 -8.86
CA ILE A 48 8.57 23.83 -9.01
C ILE A 48 9.99 23.35 -8.65
N ASN A 49 10.10 22.49 -7.63
CA ASN A 49 11.36 21.94 -7.15
C ASN A 49 11.37 20.40 -7.27
N PRO A 50 11.47 19.86 -8.49
CA PRO A 50 11.39 18.41 -8.66
C PRO A 50 12.60 17.72 -8.01
N PRO A 51 12.41 16.67 -7.19
CA PRO A 51 13.50 15.94 -6.55
C PRO A 51 14.31 15.08 -7.54
N GLY A 52 14.06 15.23 -8.82
CA GLY A 52 14.73 14.52 -9.89
C GLY A 52 13.89 14.48 -11.17
N PHE A 53 14.29 13.62 -12.11
CA PHE A 53 13.53 13.42 -13.34
C PHE A 53 12.14 12.82 -13.06
N VAL A 54 11.10 13.35 -13.67
CA VAL A 54 9.69 13.00 -13.39
C VAL A 54 9.45 11.49 -13.44
N ALA A 55 9.99 10.79 -14.43
CA ALA A 55 9.83 9.33 -14.52
C ALA A 55 10.45 8.59 -13.32
N ALA A 56 11.56 9.07 -12.75
CA ALA A 56 12.14 8.47 -11.55
C ALA A 56 11.22 8.65 -10.32
N VAL A 57 10.61 9.83 -10.16
CA VAL A 57 9.66 10.08 -9.07
C VAL A 57 8.42 9.18 -9.20
N VAL A 58 7.91 9.02 -10.42
CA VAL A 58 6.79 8.11 -10.71
C VAL A 58 7.18 6.65 -10.41
N ALA A 59 8.37 6.22 -10.81
CA ALA A 59 8.85 4.87 -10.52
C ALA A 59 8.99 4.60 -9.02
N LEU A 60 9.44 5.58 -8.23
CA LEU A 60 9.47 5.48 -6.76
C LEU A 60 8.07 5.35 -6.16
N ALA A 61 7.09 6.10 -6.65
CA ALA A 61 5.70 6.02 -6.20
C ALA A 61 5.08 4.64 -6.51
N PHE A 62 5.27 4.13 -7.73
CA PHE A 62 4.85 2.77 -8.08
C PHE A 62 5.61 1.70 -7.30
N GLY A 63 6.90 1.89 -7.06
CA GLY A 63 7.70 1.00 -6.21
C GLY A 63 7.16 0.92 -4.78
N LEU A 64 6.76 2.06 -4.20
CA LEU A 64 6.14 2.12 -2.88
C LEU A 64 4.78 1.40 -2.85
N ALA A 65 3.95 1.60 -3.88
CA ALA A 65 2.66 0.91 -3.99
C ALA A 65 2.85 -0.61 -4.17
N ALA A 66 3.81 -1.02 -5.00
CA ALA A 66 4.15 -2.43 -5.21
C ALA A 66 4.69 -3.08 -3.92
N ALA A 67 5.55 -2.38 -3.18
CA ALA A 67 6.11 -2.85 -1.92
C ALA A 67 5.06 -3.01 -0.81
N SER A 68 3.96 -2.26 -0.87
CA SER A 68 2.94 -2.22 0.21
C SER A 68 1.68 -2.99 -0.14
N LEU A 69 0.91 -2.50 -1.11
CA LEU A 69 -0.47 -2.94 -1.37
C LEU A 69 -0.56 -4.19 -2.23
N PHE A 70 0.32 -4.35 -3.21
CA PHE A 70 0.22 -5.41 -4.19
C PHE A 70 0.23 -6.83 -3.58
N PRO A 71 1.17 -7.19 -2.66
CA PRO A 71 1.15 -8.49 -2.01
C PRO A 71 -0.10 -8.73 -1.18
N ALA A 72 -0.58 -7.71 -0.46
CA ALA A 72 -1.78 -7.83 0.36
C ALA A 72 -3.03 -8.12 -0.49
N ILE A 73 -3.17 -7.45 -1.65
CA ILE A 73 -4.27 -7.67 -2.59
C ILE A 73 -4.19 -9.07 -3.19
N ILE A 74 -3.02 -9.46 -3.72
CA ILE A 74 -2.84 -10.78 -4.34
C ILE A 74 -3.08 -11.90 -3.34
N LEU A 75 -2.47 -11.83 -2.16
CA LEU A 75 -2.66 -12.85 -1.13
C LEU A 75 -4.10 -12.85 -0.61
N GLY A 76 -4.74 -11.69 -0.46
CA GLY A 76 -6.15 -11.60 -0.04
C GLY A 76 -7.11 -12.25 -1.03
N ILE A 77 -6.81 -12.22 -2.34
CA ILE A 77 -7.63 -12.85 -3.38
C ILE A 77 -7.32 -14.34 -3.53
N PHE A 78 -6.04 -14.75 -3.43
CA PHE A 78 -5.62 -16.10 -3.82
C PHE A 78 -5.25 -17.01 -2.66
N TYR A 79 -5.02 -16.49 -1.46
CA TYR A 79 -4.57 -17.25 -0.30
C TYR A 79 -5.61 -17.24 0.82
N LYS A 80 -6.35 -18.32 0.99
CA LYS A 80 -7.44 -18.49 1.96
C LYS A 80 -7.04 -18.21 3.41
N ARG A 81 -5.79 -18.44 3.75
CA ARG A 81 -5.27 -18.25 5.10
C ARG A 81 -4.78 -16.82 5.36
N MET A 82 -4.90 -15.92 4.36
CA MET A 82 -4.54 -14.51 4.54
C MET A 82 -5.40 -13.90 5.63
N ASN A 83 -4.75 -13.37 6.66
CA ASN A 83 -5.41 -12.71 7.78
C ASN A 83 -4.95 -11.25 7.91
N LYS A 84 -5.61 -10.50 8.79
CA LYS A 84 -5.32 -9.09 9.03
C LYS A 84 -3.87 -8.86 9.48
N GLU A 85 -3.39 -9.70 10.38
CA GLU A 85 -2.04 -9.61 10.96
C GLU A 85 -0.96 -9.78 9.89
N GLY A 86 -1.13 -10.77 9.01
CA GLY A 86 -0.24 -11.00 7.88
C GLY A 86 -0.25 -9.86 6.88
N ALA A 87 -1.43 -9.33 6.53
CA ALA A 87 -1.56 -8.20 5.63
C ALA A 87 -0.86 -6.95 6.18
N VAL A 88 -1.19 -6.56 7.40
CA VAL A 88 -0.66 -5.34 8.02
C VAL A 88 0.85 -5.43 8.22
N SER A 89 1.36 -6.56 8.75
CA SER A 89 2.80 -6.72 8.97
C SER A 89 3.60 -6.68 7.67
N GLY A 90 3.13 -7.36 6.63
CA GLY A 90 3.78 -7.32 5.32
C GLY A 90 3.79 -5.93 4.70
N MET A 91 2.64 -5.23 4.72
CA MET A 91 2.55 -3.85 4.23
C MET A 91 3.48 -2.90 4.99
N VAL A 92 3.50 -2.97 6.32
CA VAL A 92 4.35 -2.10 7.15
C VAL A 92 5.83 -2.35 6.86
N VAL A 93 6.25 -3.62 6.83
CA VAL A 93 7.65 -3.96 6.52
C VAL A 93 8.03 -3.53 5.11
N GLY A 94 7.17 -3.77 4.12
CA GLY A 94 7.42 -3.36 2.73
C GLY A 94 7.57 -1.85 2.58
N ILE A 95 6.65 -1.07 3.19
CA ILE A 95 6.71 0.39 3.18
C ILE A 95 7.98 0.89 3.86
N LEU A 96 8.27 0.42 5.08
CA LEU A 96 9.42 0.88 5.84
C LEU A 96 10.73 0.56 5.13
N LEU A 97 10.85 -0.63 4.55
CA LEU A 97 12.03 -1.03 3.79
C LEU A 97 12.24 -0.15 2.56
N MET A 98 11.17 0.12 1.81
CA MET A 98 11.22 1.01 0.63
C MET A 98 11.54 2.45 1.01
N LEU A 99 10.89 3.00 2.05
CA LEU A 99 11.15 4.35 2.54
C LEU A 99 12.58 4.51 3.05
N PHE A 100 13.09 3.52 3.79
CA PHE A 100 14.47 3.52 4.26
C PHE A 100 15.46 3.55 3.09
N TYR A 101 15.21 2.73 2.07
CA TYR A 101 16.08 2.68 0.90
C TYR A 101 16.06 4.00 0.11
N MET A 102 14.87 4.59 -0.08
CA MET A 102 14.71 5.90 -0.70
C MET A 102 15.40 7.00 0.09
N ALA A 103 15.21 7.03 1.42
CA ALA A 103 15.79 8.04 2.29
C ALA A 103 17.32 8.01 2.26
N LYS A 104 17.91 6.81 2.21
CA LYS A 104 19.36 6.63 2.20
C LYS A 104 19.98 6.87 0.82
N PHE A 105 19.45 6.29 -0.23
CA PHE A 105 20.10 6.23 -1.54
C PHE A 105 19.59 7.26 -2.56
N LYS A 106 18.47 7.94 -2.29
CA LYS A 106 17.89 8.94 -3.21
C LYS A 106 17.74 10.32 -2.61
N LEU A 107 17.24 10.42 -1.37
CA LEU A 107 16.88 11.69 -0.75
C LEU A 107 17.99 12.28 0.11
N GLY A 108 19.00 11.49 0.49
CA GLY A 108 20.08 11.95 1.36
C GLY A 108 19.66 12.35 2.78
N TRP A 109 18.47 11.91 3.22
CA TRP A 109 17.96 12.24 4.57
C TRP A 109 18.74 11.57 5.70
N LEU A 110 19.46 10.49 5.38
CA LEU A 110 20.28 9.72 6.33
C LEU A 110 21.78 9.94 6.13
N GLY A 111 22.17 11.07 5.56
CA GLY A 111 23.55 11.42 5.24
C GLY A 111 23.77 11.63 3.74
N ASP A 112 25.04 11.60 3.31
CA ASP A 112 25.37 11.71 1.90
C ASP A 112 24.77 10.55 1.10
N THR A 113 24.29 10.84 -0.11
CA THR A 113 23.76 9.81 -1.01
C THR A 113 24.91 8.92 -1.49
N PRO A 114 24.94 7.62 -1.14
CA PRO A 114 26.00 6.73 -1.58
C PRO A 114 26.03 6.56 -3.11
N PRO A 115 27.21 6.33 -3.69
CA PRO A 115 27.33 6.09 -5.13
C PRO A 115 26.62 4.79 -5.53
N ALA A 116 26.34 4.65 -6.84
CA ALA A 116 25.64 3.47 -7.37
C ALA A 116 26.35 2.13 -7.09
N SER A 117 27.67 2.16 -6.86
CA SER A 117 28.46 0.97 -6.45
C SER A 117 28.08 0.41 -5.09
N GLU A 118 27.45 1.20 -4.24
CA GLU A 118 27.00 0.79 -2.89
C GLU A 118 25.53 0.37 -2.83
N TRP A 119 24.82 0.39 -3.96
CA TRP A 119 23.44 -0.04 -3.99
C TRP A 119 23.31 -1.53 -3.65
N TRP A 120 22.35 -1.85 -2.82
CA TRP A 120 22.09 -3.22 -2.44
C TRP A 120 21.70 -4.05 -3.68
N PHE A 121 22.41 -5.12 -3.91
CA PHE A 121 22.26 -5.99 -5.08
C PHE A 121 22.44 -5.28 -6.43
N GLY A 122 23.04 -4.09 -6.44
CA GLY A 122 23.17 -3.26 -7.65
C GLY A 122 21.85 -2.67 -8.15
N ILE A 123 20.82 -2.66 -7.31
CA ILE A 123 19.47 -2.22 -7.70
C ILE A 123 19.29 -0.75 -7.36
N SER A 124 18.91 0.06 -8.35
CA SER A 124 18.61 1.47 -8.14
C SER A 124 17.42 1.70 -7.19
N PRO A 125 17.35 2.85 -6.51
CA PRO A 125 16.21 3.19 -5.66
C PRO A 125 14.85 3.06 -6.37
N GLU A 126 14.79 3.37 -7.65
CA GLU A 126 13.57 3.26 -8.47
C GLU A 126 13.15 1.80 -8.68
N GLY A 127 14.10 0.86 -8.75
CA GLY A 127 13.85 -0.57 -8.94
C GLY A 127 13.68 -1.35 -7.63
N PHE A 128 14.06 -0.77 -6.49
CA PHE A 128 14.07 -1.47 -5.20
C PHE A 128 12.68 -1.86 -4.69
N GLY A 129 11.62 -1.24 -5.22
CA GLY A 129 10.24 -1.61 -4.93
C GLY A 129 9.93 -3.09 -5.17
N SER A 130 10.58 -3.73 -6.16
CA SER A 130 10.43 -5.16 -6.43
C SER A 130 11.03 -6.04 -5.32
N VAL A 131 12.16 -5.65 -4.76
CA VAL A 131 12.77 -6.36 -3.61
C VAL A 131 11.89 -6.21 -2.37
N ALA A 132 11.46 -4.99 -2.07
CA ALA A 132 10.57 -4.72 -0.94
C ALA A 132 9.22 -5.45 -1.08
N MET A 133 8.69 -5.59 -2.30
CA MET A 133 7.51 -6.39 -2.61
C MET A 133 7.72 -7.87 -2.27
N VAL A 134 8.84 -8.47 -2.67
CA VAL A 134 9.17 -9.87 -2.35
C VAL A 134 9.29 -10.07 -0.85
N VAL A 135 9.95 -9.15 -0.15
CA VAL A 135 10.05 -9.17 1.32
C VAL A 135 8.65 -9.11 1.96
N ASN A 136 7.77 -8.24 1.47
CA ASN A 136 6.38 -8.17 1.95
C ASN A 136 5.66 -9.53 1.77
N PHE A 137 5.78 -10.17 0.59
CA PHE A 137 5.20 -11.52 0.39
C PHE A 137 5.71 -12.53 1.42
N ILE A 138 7.02 -12.56 1.66
CA ILE A 138 7.64 -13.48 2.63
C ILE A 138 7.11 -13.20 4.04
N VAL A 139 7.10 -11.94 4.46
CA VAL A 139 6.62 -11.54 5.79
C VAL A 139 5.14 -11.86 5.96
N SER A 140 4.29 -11.49 4.99
CA SER A 140 2.86 -11.76 5.02
C SER A 140 2.57 -13.26 5.17
N LEU A 141 3.19 -14.09 4.33
CA LEU A 141 3.02 -15.55 4.37
C LEU A 141 3.52 -16.15 5.69
N THR A 142 4.66 -15.66 6.18
CA THR A 142 5.26 -16.13 7.43
C THR A 142 4.35 -15.79 8.62
N VAL A 143 3.90 -14.53 8.72
CA VAL A 143 3.02 -14.11 9.81
C VAL A 143 1.68 -14.86 9.76
N CYS A 144 1.08 -15.03 8.58
CA CYS A 144 -0.13 -15.84 8.41
C CYS A 144 0.04 -17.30 8.88
N ARG A 145 1.26 -17.83 8.80
CA ARG A 145 1.55 -19.21 9.25
C ARG A 145 1.54 -19.33 10.77
N PHE A 146 1.98 -18.28 11.47
CA PHE A 146 2.10 -18.26 12.93
C PHE A 146 0.89 -17.62 13.65
N THR A 147 -0.03 -17.03 12.91
CA THR A 147 -1.23 -16.39 13.45
C THR A 147 -2.49 -17.20 13.13
N ALA A 148 -3.59 -16.90 13.82
CA ALA A 148 -4.86 -17.59 13.64
C ALA A 148 -5.38 -17.43 12.21
N ALA A 149 -5.97 -18.51 11.69
CA ALA A 149 -6.63 -18.43 10.38
C ALA A 149 -7.84 -17.50 10.44
N PRO A 150 -8.21 -16.84 9.33
CA PRO A 150 -9.39 -16.00 9.27
C PRO A 150 -10.66 -16.85 9.49
N PRO A 151 -11.80 -16.24 9.90
CA PRO A 151 -13.09 -16.91 10.06
C PRO A 151 -13.49 -17.67 8.79
N GLN A 152 -14.25 -18.76 8.94
CA GLN A 152 -14.68 -19.58 7.80
C GLN A 152 -15.46 -18.79 6.75
N GLU A 153 -16.30 -17.86 7.16
CA GLU A 153 -17.05 -16.97 6.28
C GLU A 153 -16.13 -16.21 5.30
N VAL A 154 -14.97 -15.71 5.78
CA VAL A 154 -13.99 -15.01 4.95
C VAL A 154 -13.32 -15.96 3.97
N GLN A 155 -13.02 -17.19 4.40
CA GLN A 155 -12.42 -18.21 3.56
C GLN A 155 -13.37 -18.63 2.42
N GLU A 156 -14.66 -18.76 2.71
CA GLU A 156 -15.71 -19.06 1.73
C GLU A 156 -15.87 -17.91 0.71
N ILE A 157 -15.78 -16.65 1.15
CA ILE A 157 -15.80 -15.50 0.22
C ILE A 157 -14.62 -15.60 -0.76
N VAL A 158 -13.42 -15.92 -0.28
CA VAL A 158 -12.22 -16.08 -1.14
C VAL A 158 -12.38 -17.22 -2.13
N GLU A 159 -13.11 -18.29 -1.79
CA GLU A 159 -13.44 -19.38 -2.72
C GLU A 159 -14.47 -18.94 -3.76
N ASN A 160 -15.55 -18.35 -3.30
CA ASN A 160 -16.70 -18.03 -4.11
C ASN A 160 -16.49 -16.85 -5.08
N ILE A 161 -15.58 -15.91 -4.75
CA ILE A 161 -15.31 -14.73 -5.58
C ILE A 161 -14.83 -15.09 -7.00
N ARG A 162 -14.36 -16.32 -7.19
CA ARG A 162 -13.85 -16.81 -8.48
C ARG A 162 -14.86 -17.67 -9.24
N ILE A 163 -16.00 -17.99 -8.63
CA ILE A 163 -17.03 -18.81 -9.27
C ILE A 163 -17.94 -17.85 -10.05
N PRO A 164 -18.06 -18.02 -11.39
CA PRO A 164 -18.95 -17.18 -12.19
C PRO A 164 -20.39 -17.31 -11.70
N SER A 165 -21.09 -16.20 -11.52
CA SER A 165 -22.52 -16.19 -11.19
C SER A 165 -23.29 -16.90 -12.29
N GLY A 166 -23.96 -18.02 -11.97
CA GLY A 166 -24.77 -18.81 -12.92
C GLY A 166 -24.30 -20.24 -13.19
N VAL A 167 -23.20 -20.66 -12.60
CA VAL A 167 -22.81 -22.07 -12.59
C VAL A 167 -23.48 -22.73 -11.38
N ASN A 168 -24.56 -23.50 -11.63
CA ASN A 168 -25.11 -24.39 -10.61
C ASN A 168 -24.03 -25.40 -10.19
N THR A 169 -23.40 -25.18 -9.06
CA THR A 169 -22.61 -26.23 -8.41
C THR A 169 -23.54 -27.35 -8.02
N PRO A 170 -23.29 -28.61 -8.48
CA PRO A 170 -24.04 -29.75 -7.95
C PRO A 170 -23.80 -29.80 -6.44
N SER A 171 -24.89 -29.78 -5.66
CA SER A 171 -24.83 -29.96 -4.21
C SER A 171 -24.20 -31.33 -3.93
N VAL A 172 -22.94 -31.34 -3.53
CA VAL A 172 -22.30 -32.54 -2.98
C VAL A 172 -22.84 -32.69 -1.56
N HIS A 173 -23.89 -33.49 -1.45
CA HIS A 173 -24.31 -34.03 -0.15
C HIS A 173 -23.28 -35.06 0.31
N HIS A 174 -22.58 -34.76 1.38
CA HIS A 174 -21.89 -35.71 2.24
C HIS A 174 -22.43 -35.61 3.65
#